data_270c70732eed528cf33348f3fabc1329
#
_entry.id   270c70732eed528cf33348f3fabc1329
#
_cell.length_a   1.000
_cell.length_b   1.000
_cell.length_c   1.000
_cell.angle_alpha   90.00
_cell.angle_beta   90.00
_cell.angle_gamma   90.00
#
_symmetry.space_group_name_H-M   'P 1'
#
loop_
_entity.id
_entity.type
_entity.pdbx_description
1 polymer ?
#
loop_
_entity_poly.entity_id
_entity_poly.type
_entity_poly.pdbx_seq_one_letter_code
_entity_poly.pdbx_strand_id
1 'polypeptide(L)'
;QRQMCIRDRDKPVEVSSQDGVALGCETHVDSGIMTILYQDKKGGLQVQNRHSLDWYDVPHDPNALVINTGLALEYLTNGQMKATNHRVLFNQEERISIPFFFEPSYDFILDPKHLDIYENINYNIDNYENFLTNSLKKFVEYDRPA
;
A
#
# COMPACT_ATOMS: atom_id res chain seq x y z
N GLN A 1 -2.15 -14.13 1.20
CA GLN A 1 -0.80 -14.18 0.61
C GLN A 1 0.14 -13.37 1.49
N ARG A 2 1.21 -14.03 1.99
CA ARG A 2 2.25 -13.36 2.77
C ARG A 2 3.33 -12.93 1.78
N GLN A 3 3.32 -11.69 1.36
CA GLN A 3 4.42 -11.12 0.61
C GLN A 3 5.41 -10.51 1.62
N MET A 4 6.46 -11.26 1.95
CA MET A 4 7.61 -10.71 2.66
C MET A 4 8.51 -10.06 1.62
N CYS A 5 8.68 -8.75 1.67
CA CYS A 5 9.75 -8.08 0.95
C CYS A 5 11.08 -8.33 1.66
N ILE A 6 11.64 -9.53 1.49
CA ILE A 6 13.04 -9.78 1.79
C ILE A 6 13.83 -9.33 0.56
N ARG A 7 14.55 -8.24 0.67
CA ARG A 7 15.40 -7.74 -0.40
C ARG A 7 16.71 -8.52 -0.39
N ASP A 8 16.89 -9.37 -1.43
CA ASP A 8 18.15 -10.09 -1.67
C ASP A 8 19.23 -9.08 -2.13
N ARG A 9 20.40 -9.09 -1.47
CA ARG A 9 21.43 -8.04 -1.60
C ARG A 9 22.47 -8.28 -2.65
N ASP A 10 22.47 -9.42 -3.32
CA ASP A 10 23.52 -9.80 -4.25
C ASP A 10 23.37 -9.16 -5.65
N LYS A 11 22.40 -8.32 -5.86
CA LYS A 11 22.25 -7.55 -7.12
C LYS A 11 22.37 -6.06 -6.87
N PRO A 12 23.01 -5.30 -7.80
CA PRO A 12 22.98 -3.85 -7.75
C PRO A 12 21.53 -3.38 -7.67
N VAL A 13 21.20 -2.64 -6.63
CA VAL A 13 19.87 -2.09 -6.46
C VAL A 13 19.73 -0.94 -7.43
N GLU A 14 18.88 -1.08 -8.45
CA GLU A 14 18.36 0.07 -9.16
C GLU A 14 17.53 0.88 -8.17
N VAL A 15 18.10 1.98 -7.72
CA VAL A 15 17.43 2.89 -6.80
C VAL A 15 16.52 3.77 -7.65
N SER A 16 15.22 3.59 -7.54
CA SER A 16 14.29 4.52 -8.16
C SER A 16 14.38 5.88 -7.46
N SER A 17 14.20 6.95 -8.22
CA SER A 17 14.15 8.29 -7.66
C SER A 17 12.86 8.98 -8.08
N GLN A 18 12.18 9.58 -7.11
CA GLN A 18 11.01 10.42 -7.34
C GLN A 18 11.25 11.77 -6.68
N ASP A 19 11.09 12.85 -7.43
CA ASP A 19 11.35 14.23 -6.97
C ASP A 19 12.76 14.43 -6.39
N GLY A 20 13.77 13.73 -6.93
CA GLY A 20 15.15 13.79 -6.45
C GLY A 20 15.42 12.99 -5.17
N VAL A 21 14.44 12.24 -4.67
CA VAL A 21 14.56 11.39 -3.49
C VAL A 21 14.75 9.93 -3.88
N ALA A 22 15.83 9.33 -3.40
CA ALA A 22 16.10 7.90 -3.61
C ALA A 22 15.13 7.03 -2.79
N LEU A 23 14.46 6.09 -3.46
CA LEU A 23 13.42 5.27 -2.86
C LEU A 23 13.84 3.80 -2.75
N GLY A 24 13.55 3.21 -1.60
CA GLY A 24 13.61 1.78 -1.36
C GLY A 24 12.35 1.04 -1.77
N CYS A 25 11.21 1.76 -1.74
CA CYS A 25 9.93 1.34 -2.30
C CYS A 25 9.25 2.58 -2.87
N GLU A 26 8.76 2.48 -4.11
CA GLU A 26 8.09 3.57 -4.81
C GLU A 26 6.78 3.98 -4.14
N THR A 27 6.32 5.18 -4.46
CA THR A 27 5.03 5.69 -3.99
C THR A 27 3.89 4.82 -4.51
N HIS A 28 3.09 4.30 -3.59
CA HIS A 28 1.93 3.47 -3.90
C HIS A 28 0.86 3.55 -2.81
N VAL A 29 -0.25 2.90 -3.07
CA VAL A 29 -1.29 2.56 -2.09
C VAL A 29 -1.47 1.05 -2.08
N ASP A 30 -1.82 0.48 -0.94
CA ASP A 30 -2.11 -0.95 -0.84
C ASP A 30 -3.48 -1.28 -1.44
N SER A 31 -3.63 -2.48 -1.99
CA SER A 31 -4.87 -2.94 -2.64
C SER A 31 -5.94 -3.42 -1.66
N GLY A 32 -5.54 -3.92 -0.48
CA GLY A 32 -6.43 -4.59 0.48
C GLY A 32 -7.35 -3.66 1.29
N ILE A 33 -7.89 -4.20 2.36
CA ILE A 33 -8.68 -3.45 3.34
C ILE A 33 -7.75 -2.57 4.18
N MET A 34 -6.72 -3.19 4.77
CA MET A 34 -5.70 -2.51 5.56
C MET A 34 -4.39 -3.29 5.55
N THR A 35 -3.33 -2.60 5.86
CA THR A 35 -2.02 -3.20 6.12
C THR A 35 -1.63 -2.94 7.56
N ILE A 36 -1.13 -3.98 8.23
CA ILE A 36 -0.54 -3.88 9.56
C ILE A 36 0.96 -4.12 9.38
N LEU A 37 1.76 -3.12 9.69
CA LEU A 37 3.18 -3.12 9.39
C LEU A 37 4.03 -3.05 10.67
N TYR A 38 4.93 -4.01 10.83
CA TYR A 38 6.09 -3.88 11.69
C TYR A 38 7.22 -3.22 10.92
N GLN A 39 7.89 -2.25 11.51
CA GLN A 39 9.16 -1.70 11.02
C GLN A 39 10.19 -1.66 12.15
N ASP A 40 11.46 -1.87 11.82
CA ASP A 40 12.55 -1.74 12.75
C ASP A 40 12.93 -0.25 12.99
N LYS A 41 13.91 -0.03 13.88
CA LYS A 41 14.40 1.31 14.25
C LYS A 41 15.04 2.11 13.11
N LYS A 42 15.28 1.49 11.95
CA LYS A 42 15.84 2.19 10.79
C LYS A 42 14.80 3.11 10.12
N GLY A 43 13.51 2.82 10.30
CA GLY A 43 12.43 3.67 9.79
C GLY A 43 12.41 3.76 8.27
N GLY A 44 12.26 4.98 7.75
CA GLY A 44 12.28 5.29 6.31
C GLY A 44 10.90 5.21 5.65
N LEU A 45 9.86 4.76 6.36
CA LEU A 45 8.50 4.84 5.86
C LEU A 45 8.02 6.29 5.90
N GLN A 46 7.44 6.74 4.79
CA GLN A 46 6.77 8.03 4.68
C GLN A 46 5.34 7.86 4.21
N VAL A 47 4.45 8.69 4.73
CA VAL A 47 3.06 8.80 4.30
C VAL A 47 2.79 10.18 3.74
N GLN A 48 1.91 10.29 2.74
CA GLN A 48 1.56 11.55 2.12
C GLN A 48 0.26 12.11 2.69
N ASN A 49 0.30 13.36 3.12
CA ASN A 49 -0.91 14.09 3.43
C ASN A 49 -1.69 14.36 2.13
N ARG A 50 -2.92 13.90 2.08
CA ARG A 50 -3.75 13.99 0.85
C ARG A 50 -4.17 15.42 0.48
N HIS A 51 -4.14 16.36 1.42
CA HIS A 51 -4.56 17.75 1.17
C HIS A 51 -3.39 18.65 0.81
N SER A 52 -2.30 18.58 1.59
CA SER A 52 -1.11 19.39 1.34
C SER A 52 -0.13 18.73 0.37
N LEU A 53 -0.26 17.42 0.14
CA LEU A 53 0.65 16.56 -0.63
C LEU A 53 2.06 16.45 -0.01
N ASP A 54 2.23 16.94 1.20
CA ASP A 54 3.49 16.84 1.94
C ASP A 54 3.73 15.40 2.41
N TRP A 55 5.01 15.02 2.47
CA TRP A 55 5.44 13.74 3.02
C TRP A 55 5.84 13.87 4.48
N TYR A 56 5.37 12.92 5.29
CA TYR A 56 5.67 12.83 6.71
C TYR A 56 6.33 11.50 7.03
N ASP A 57 7.42 11.55 7.79
CA ASP A 57 8.05 10.34 8.32
C ASP A 57 7.13 9.67 9.32
N VAL A 58 7.05 8.33 9.24
CA VAL A 58 6.39 7.51 10.24
C VAL A 58 7.46 7.03 11.24
N PRO A 59 7.50 7.59 12.47
CA PRO A 59 8.54 7.24 13.42
C PRO A 59 8.42 5.78 13.86
N HIS A 60 9.56 5.15 14.16
CA HIS A 60 9.57 3.85 14.80
C HIS A 60 9.15 3.95 16.26
N ASP A 61 8.23 3.09 16.69
CA ASP A 61 7.89 2.83 18.09
C ASP A 61 7.99 1.31 18.32
N PRO A 62 8.84 0.84 19.26
CA PRO A 62 9.01 -0.58 19.51
C PRO A 62 7.77 -1.28 20.06
N ASN A 63 6.80 -0.52 20.56
CA ASN A 63 5.55 -1.01 21.15
C ASN A 63 4.33 -0.82 20.25
N ALA A 64 4.53 -0.34 19.01
CA ALA A 64 3.45 -0.06 18.09
C ALA A 64 3.65 -0.70 16.72
N LEU A 65 2.53 -0.95 16.03
CA LEU A 65 2.48 -1.30 14.62
C LEU A 65 1.88 -0.14 13.85
N VAL A 66 2.34 0.05 12.63
CA VAL A 66 1.73 1.04 11.72
C VAL A 66 0.53 0.38 11.04
N ILE A 67 -0.59 1.09 10.99
CA ILE A 67 -1.77 0.64 10.26
C ILE A 67 -2.12 1.68 9.21
N ASN A 68 -2.26 1.23 7.96
CA ASN A 68 -2.75 2.07 6.87
C ASN A 68 -3.91 1.41 6.13
N THR A 69 -4.80 2.23 5.60
CA THR A 69 -5.95 1.84 4.79
C THR A 69 -5.53 1.56 3.35
N GLY A 70 -6.18 0.57 2.74
CA GLY A 70 -5.98 0.21 1.34
C GLY A 70 -7.19 0.54 0.45
N LEU A 71 -7.03 0.31 -0.86
CA LEU A 71 -8.02 0.65 -1.89
C LEU A 71 -9.35 -0.11 -1.73
N ALA A 72 -9.33 -1.38 -1.30
CA ALA A 72 -10.57 -2.12 -1.10
C ALA A 72 -11.46 -1.49 -0.02
N LEU A 73 -10.86 -0.96 1.05
CA LEU A 73 -11.60 -0.19 2.06
C LEU A 73 -12.14 1.13 1.50
N GLU A 74 -11.36 1.81 0.66
CA GLU A 74 -11.81 3.03 -0.01
C GLU A 74 -13.06 2.77 -0.86
N TYR A 75 -13.07 1.67 -1.63
CA TYR A 75 -14.21 1.25 -2.43
C TYR A 75 -15.43 0.91 -1.55
N LEU A 76 -15.25 0.08 -0.53
CA LEU A 76 -16.33 -0.31 0.39
C LEU A 76 -16.95 0.88 1.13
N THR A 77 -16.13 1.87 1.48
CA THR A 77 -16.63 3.08 2.17
C THR A 77 -17.08 4.18 1.21
N ASN A 78 -17.20 3.87 -0.08
CA ASN A 78 -17.53 4.84 -1.13
C ASN A 78 -16.64 6.10 -1.06
N GLY A 79 -15.36 5.91 -0.77
CA GLY A 79 -14.37 6.97 -0.70
C GLY A 79 -14.33 7.77 0.60
N GLN A 80 -15.08 7.39 1.63
CA GLN A 80 -15.02 8.07 2.93
C GLN A 80 -13.69 7.80 3.64
N MET A 81 -13.18 6.56 3.56
CA MET A 81 -11.86 6.20 4.05
C MET A 81 -10.91 6.01 2.85
N LYS A 82 -10.10 7.00 2.59
CA LYS A 82 -9.16 6.98 1.44
C LYS A 82 -7.96 6.09 1.72
N ALA A 83 -7.52 5.37 0.69
CA ALA A 83 -6.24 4.69 0.72
C ALA A 83 -5.10 5.69 0.91
N THR A 84 -4.08 5.28 1.67
CA THR A 84 -2.99 6.16 2.07
C THR A 84 -1.80 5.97 1.14
N ASN A 85 -1.41 7.03 0.41
CA ASN A 85 -0.15 7.05 -0.33
C ASN A 85 1.02 6.93 0.65
N HIS A 86 1.93 5.99 0.36
CA HIS A 86 3.13 5.81 1.16
C HIS A 86 4.30 5.39 0.28
N ARG A 87 5.51 5.59 0.80
CA ARG A 87 6.77 5.21 0.16
C ARG A 87 7.81 4.86 1.20
N VAL A 88 8.90 4.23 0.79
CA VAL A 88 10.03 3.95 1.67
C VAL A 88 11.28 4.60 1.11
N LEU A 89 11.95 5.39 1.92
CA LEU A 89 13.23 5.99 1.57
C LEU A 89 14.29 4.92 1.41
N PHE A 90 15.19 5.11 0.46
CA PHE A 90 16.35 4.25 0.31
C PHE A 90 17.26 4.40 1.53
N ASN A 91 17.65 3.28 2.11
CA ASN A 91 18.62 3.21 3.21
C ASN A 91 19.76 2.26 2.81
N GLN A 92 20.99 2.68 3.01
CA GLN A 92 22.16 1.84 2.76
C GLN A 92 22.33 0.72 3.79
N GLU A 93 21.72 0.88 4.97
CA GLU A 93 21.76 -0.12 6.03
C GLU A 93 20.64 -1.16 5.89
N GLU A 94 20.86 -2.34 6.47
CA GLU A 94 19.80 -3.36 6.54
C GLU A 94 18.60 -2.88 7.31
N ARG A 95 17.43 -3.02 6.70
CA ARG A 95 16.14 -2.65 7.25
C ARG A 95 15.23 -3.86 7.24
N ILE A 96 14.51 -4.08 8.34
CA ILE A 96 13.48 -5.10 8.44
C ILE A 96 12.11 -4.41 8.48
N SER A 97 11.25 -4.84 7.57
CA SER A 97 9.87 -4.38 7.49
C SER A 97 8.97 -5.58 7.15
N ILE A 98 7.96 -5.82 7.97
CA ILE A 98 7.09 -7.01 7.82
C ILE A 98 5.65 -6.53 7.69
N PRO A 99 5.12 -6.40 6.48
CA PRO A 99 3.72 -6.08 6.24
C PRO A 99 2.85 -7.33 6.39
N PHE A 100 1.69 -7.16 6.99
CA PHE A 100 0.58 -8.09 6.95
C PHE A 100 -0.57 -7.42 6.21
N PHE A 101 -0.91 -7.94 5.03
CA PHE A 101 -2.02 -7.45 4.22
C PHE A 101 -3.30 -8.16 4.63
N PHE A 102 -4.29 -7.40 5.10
CA PHE A 102 -5.63 -7.89 5.37
C PHE A 102 -6.49 -7.64 4.13
N GLU A 103 -6.80 -8.74 3.43
CA GLU A 103 -7.48 -8.70 2.15
C GLU A 103 -8.78 -9.50 2.19
N PRO A 104 -9.81 -9.12 1.42
CA PRO A 104 -11.01 -9.93 1.23
C PRO A 104 -10.70 -11.27 0.54
N SER A 105 -11.65 -12.20 0.56
CA SER A 105 -11.61 -13.35 -0.35
C SER A 105 -11.78 -12.90 -1.81
N TYR A 106 -11.25 -13.67 -2.75
CA TYR A 106 -11.25 -13.29 -4.17
C TYR A 106 -12.65 -13.11 -4.76
N ASP A 107 -13.61 -13.87 -4.27
CA ASP A 107 -15.02 -13.84 -4.69
C ASP A 107 -15.84 -12.75 -3.97
N PHE A 108 -15.25 -12.06 -2.99
CA PHE A 108 -15.94 -11.00 -2.24
C PHE A 108 -16.27 -9.82 -3.16
N ILE A 109 -17.52 -9.39 -3.15
CA ILE A 109 -17.98 -8.24 -3.93
C ILE A 109 -17.69 -6.94 -3.16
N LEU A 110 -16.91 -6.04 -3.77
CA LEU A 110 -16.61 -4.73 -3.22
C LEU A 110 -17.82 -3.79 -3.45
N ASP A 111 -18.89 -4.02 -2.70
CA ASP A 111 -20.13 -3.22 -2.78
C ASP A 111 -20.28 -2.39 -1.49
N PRO A 112 -20.36 -1.05 -1.59
CA PRO A 112 -20.62 -0.16 -0.45
C PRO A 112 -21.89 -0.52 0.35
N LYS A 113 -22.85 -1.24 -0.26
CA LYS A 113 -24.04 -1.73 0.43
C LYS A 113 -23.75 -2.64 1.61
N HIS A 114 -22.59 -3.30 1.64
CA HIS A 114 -22.14 -4.07 2.80
C HIS A 114 -21.94 -3.19 4.06
N LEU A 115 -21.83 -1.87 3.88
CA LEU A 115 -21.70 -0.88 4.94
C LEU A 115 -22.91 0.09 4.97
N ASP A 116 -24.08 -0.35 4.50
CA ASP A 116 -25.33 0.43 4.44
C ASP A 116 -25.23 1.73 3.64
N ILE A 117 -24.37 1.77 2.62
CA ILE A 117 -24.21 2.90 1.70
C ILE A 117 -24.94 2.57 0.39
N TYR A 118 -26.06 3.21 0.13
CA TYR A 118 -26.95 2.89 -1.01
C TYR A 118 -27.02 3.96 -2.09
N GLU A 119 -26.58 5.19 -1.80
CA GLU A 119 -26.73 6.32 -2.71
C GLU A 119 -25.37 6.90 -3.12
N ASN A 120 -25.36 7.54 -4.30
CA ASN A 120 -24.18 8.24 -4.83
C ASN A 120 -22.92 7.37 -4.87
N ILE A 121 -23.05 6.10 -5.28
CA ILE A 121 -21.93 5.18 -5.39
C ILE A 121 -21.00 5.66 -6.52
N ASN A 122 -19.76 5.99 -6.18
CA ASN A 122 -18.77 6.57 -7.07
C ASN A 122 -17.77 5.54 -7.62
N TYR A 123 -17.80 4.30 -7.11
CA TYR A 123 -16.87 3.24 -7.47
C TYR A 123 -17.58 2.10 -8.20
N ASN A 124 -16.89 1.48 -9.16
CA ASN A 124 -17.41 0.30 -9.82
C ASN A 124 -17.49 -0.86 -8.83
N ILE A 125 -18.64 -1.51 -8.78
CA ILE A 125 -18.85 -2.72 -7.99
C ILE A 125 -18.27 -3.89 -8.78
N ASP A 126 -17.31 -4.61 -8.20
CA ASP A 126 -16.68 -5.78 -8.80
C ASP A 126 -16.26 -6.77 -7.71
N ASN A 127 -15.93 -8.01 -8.08
CA ASN A 127 -15.30 -8.94 -7.16
C ASN A 127 -13.85 -8.55 -6.90
N TYR A 128 -13.32 -8.99 -5.76
CA TYR A 128 -11.99 -8.59 -5.33
C TYR A 128 -10.89 -9.11 -6.28
N GLU A 129 -11.05 -10.27 -6.91
CA GLU A 129 -10.09 -10.82 -7.86
C GLU A 129 -9.89 -9.90 -9.08
N ASN A 130 -10.98 -9.47 -9.70
CA ASN A 130 -10.95 -8.54 -10.83
C ASN A 130 -10.37 -7.19 -10.43
N PHE A 131 -10.82 -6.68 -9.28
CA PHE A 131 -10.31 -5.43 -8.72
C PHE A 131 -8.80 -5.50 -8.47
N LEU A 132 -8.30 -6.55 -7.82
CA LEU A 132 -6.89 -6.76 -7.54
C LEU A 132 -6.07 -6.88 -8.84
N THR A 133 -6.54 -7.69 -9.78
CA THR A 133 -5.89 -7.86 -11.09
C THR A 133 -5.75 -6.54 -11.83
N ASN A 134 -6.80 -5.70 -11.83
CA ASN A 134 -6.77 -4.40 -12.47
C ASN A 134 -5.88 -3.39 -11.71
N SER A 135 -5.79 -3.51 -10.40
CA SER A 135 -4.91 -2.67 -9.58
C SER A 135 -3.45 -3.03 -9.80
N LEU A 136 -3.11 -4.32 -9.87
CA LEU A 136 -1.75 -4.79 -10.08
C LEU A 136 -1.18 -4.39 -11.45
N LYS A 137 -2.00 -4.31 -12.50
CA LYS A 137 -1.57 -3.83 -13.83
C LYS A 137 -1.00 -2.40 -13.82
N LYS A 138 -1.26 -1.62 -12.78
CA LYS A 138 -0.72 -0.27 -12.62
C LYS A 138 0.71 -0.25 -12.05
N PHE A 139 1.21 -1.37 -11.55
CA PHE A 139 2.58 -1.48 -11.05
C PHE A 139 3.50 -2.00 -12.15
N VAL A 140 4.54 -1.24 -12.46
CA VAL A 140 5.54 -1.55 -13.51
C VAL A 140 6.19 -2.93 -13.31
N GLU A 141 6.27 -3.41 -12.06
CA GLU A 141 6.87 -4.70 -11.73
C GLU A 141 6.06 -5.90 -12.26
N TYR A 142 4.76 -5.72 -12.49
CA TYR A 142 3.86 -6.78 -12.99
C TYR A 142 3.55 -6.66 -14.48
N ASP A 143 3.99 -5.58 -15.15
CA ASP A 143 3.77 -5.32 -16.58
C ASP A 143 4.93 -5.84 -17.46
N ARG A 144 5.79 -6.74 -16.92
CA ARG A 144 6.85 -7.37 -17.70
C ARG A 144 6.26 -8.54 -18.47
N PRO A 145 6.34 -8.55 -19.82
CA PRO A 145 5.98 -9.75 -20.60
C PRO A 145 6.88 -10.92 -20.19
N ALA A 146 6.27 -12.09 -20.05
CA ALA A 146 6.92 -13.35 -19.71
C ALA A 146 7.99 -13.75 -20.74
#